data_da4f9351fc1b9381c30a491e54d9eac3
#
_entry.id   da4f9351fc1b9381c30a491e54d9eac3
#
_cell.length_a   1.000
_cell.length_b   1.000
_cell.length_c   1.000
_cell.angle_alpha   90.00
_cell.angle_beta   90.00
_cell.angle_gamma   90.00
#
_symmetry.space_group_name_H-M   'P 1'
#
loop_
_entity.id
_entity.type
_entity.pdbx_description
1 polymer ?
#
loop_
_entity_poly.entity_id
_entity_poly.type
_entity_poly.pdbx_seq_one_letter_code
_entity_poly.pdbx_strand_id
1 'polypeptide(L)'
;MKLAIAGKGGVGKTSLTVWLGDYLARQGEEVMLLDADTALSLGQALGLKENDIPIPLIQNKELIRERVGEGFFQINPKVDDLPDKISKQVGNLKFMVMGTIADAGSGCACSPNALVKALLAHLIVENRQWIIVDLEAGVEHLGRGTIEYVDGLIVVSEPSMRGLQTAARISVLAKQMGLQRQALIINRAPSDFALPALPGLPPLTAIIPVLSSLTSRQLESSSVLDLEERENLDKVAAKIISTLKK
;
A
#
# COMPACT_ATOMS: atom_id res chain seq x y z
N MET A 1 -3.59 -8.64 -9.85
CA MET A 1 -2.23 -8.62 -9.28
C MET A 1 -2.24 -7.83 -7.98
N LYS A 2 -1.56 -8.30 -6.94
CA LYS A 2 -1.55 -7.71 -5.60
C LYS A 2 -0.16 -7.22 -5.26
N LEU A 3 -0.05 -5.92 -4.99
CA LEU A 3 1.20 -5.25 -4.71
C LEU A 3 1.19 -4.65 -3.31
N ALA A 4 2.29 -4.77 -2.60
CA ALA A 4 2.52 -4.03 -1.37
C ALA A 4 3.55 -2.93 -1.60
N ILE A 5 3.36 -1.78 -0.97
CA ILE A 5 4.30 -0.67 -1.01
C ILE A 5 4.83 -0.44 0.39
N ALA A 6 6.14 -0.57 0.56
CA ALA A 6 6.85 -0.44 1.83
C ALA A 6 8.01 0.54 1.73
N GLY A 7 8.48 1.01 2.86
CA GLY A 7 9.60 1.95 2.98
C GLY A 7 9.51 2.76 4.25
N LYS A 8 10.56 3.48 4.59
CA LYS A 8 10.61 4.35 5.77
C LYS A 8 9.47 5.37 5.79
N GLY A 9 9.04 5.84 6.96
CA GLY A 9 8.06 6.91 7.08
C GLY A 9 8.47 8.17 6.29
N GLY A 10 7.51 8.79 5.60
CA GLY A 10 7.71 10.04 4.86
C GLY A 10 8.40 9.94 3.50
N VAL A 11 8.78 8.75 3.01
CA VAL A 11 9.48 8.59 1.72
C VAL A 11 8.57 8.71 0.49
N GLY A 12 7.25 8.82 0.66
CA GLY A 12 6.28 8.96 -0.44
C GLY A 12 5.60 7.67 -0.88
N LYS A 13 5.47 6.68 0.00
CA LYS A 13 4.73 5.42 -0.27
C LYS A 13 3.30 5.69 -0.71
N THR A 14 2.56 6.44 0.08
CA THR A 14 1.16 6.80 -0.16
C THR A 14 0.97 7.53 -1.49
N SER A 15 1.85 8.49 -1.81
CA SER A 15 1.81 9.18 -3.11
C SER A 15 2.01 8.19 -4.26
N LEU A 16 2.99 7.29 -4.15
CA LEU A 16 3.23 6.26 -5.17
C LEU A 16 2.05 5.29 -5.30
N THR A 17 1.43 4.92 -4.18
CA THR A 17 0.21 4.09 -4.16
C THR A 17 -0.90 4.72 -4.99
N VAL A 18 -1.16 6.02 -4.78
CA VAL A 18 -2.19 6.77 -5.52
C VAL A 18 -1.83 6.90 -6.99
N TRP A 19 -0.60 7.27 -7.34
CA TRP A 19 -0.17 7.42 -8.74
C TRP A 19 -0.26 6.10 -9.51
N LEU A 20 0.19 5.00 -8.90
CA LEU A 20 0.12 3.67 -9.51
C LEU A 20 -1.33 3.23 -9.71
N GLY A 21 -2.18 3.46 -8.73
CA GLY A 21 -3.61 3.16 -8.81
C GLY A 21 -4.32 3.98 -9.87
N ASP A 22 -4.09 5.30 -9.91
CA ASP A 22 -4.66 6.20 -10.92
C ASP A 22 -4.21 5.81 -12.34
N TYR A 23 -2.93 5.50 -12.52
CA TYR A 23 -2.40 5.03 -13.80
C TYR A 23 -3.14 3.77 -14.27
N LEU A 24 -3.26 2.74 -13.42
CA LEU A 24 -3.93 1.49 -13.76
C LEU A 24 -5.42 1.70 -14.06
N ALA A 25 -6.11 2.48 -13.25
CA ALA A 25 -7.52 2.78 -13.44
C ALA A 25 -7.79 3.52 -14.76
N ARG A 26 -6.89 4.41 -15.17
CA ARG A 26 -6.95 5.08 -16.48
C ARG A 26 -6.63 4.13 -17.65
N GLN A 27 -5.95 3.02 -17.40
CA GLN A 27 -5.78 1.95 -18.40
C GLN A 27 -7.00 1.01 -18.47
N GLY A 28 -8.06 1.28 -17.72
CA GLY A 28 -9.28 0.46 -17.70
C GLY A 28 -9.21 -0.74 -16.75
N GLU A 29 -8.19 -0.81 -15.91
CA GLU A 29 -8.06 -1.87 -14.90
C GLU A 29 -8.96 -1.57 -13.69
N GLU A 30 -9.53 -2.61 -13.11
CA GLU A 30 -10.20 -2.51 -11.82
C GLU A 30 -9.16 -2.46 -10.70
N VAL A 31 -9.16 -1.38 -9.92
CA VAL A 31 -8.14 -1.13 -8.90
C VAL A 31 -8.76 -0.85 -7.54
N MET A 32 -8.25 -1.55 -6.53
CA MET A 32 -8.56 -1.29 -5.13
C MET A 32 -7.29 -0.88 -4.39
N LEU A 33 -7.35 0.27 -3.71
CA LEU A 33 -6.30 0.75 -2.82
C LEU A 33 -6.67 0.43 -1.39
N LEU A 34 -5.73 -0.16 -0.65
CA LEU A 34 -5.91 -0.51 0.76
C LEU A 34 -4.95 0.32 1.63
N ASP A 35 -5.53 1.08 2.56
CA ASP A 35 -4.78 1.84 3.55
C ASP A 35 -4.53 0.96 4.79
N ALA A 36 -3.29 0.53 4.97
CA ALA A 36 -2.83 -0.25 6.12
C ALA A 36 -1.85 0.55 7.01
N ASP A 37 -1.86 1.89 6.88
CA ASP A 37 -1.06 2.81 7.70
C ASP A 37 -1.90 3.35 8.87
N THR A 38 -1.27 3.57 10.02
CA THR A 38 -1.92 4.23 11.18
C THR A 38 -2.27 5.68 10.91
N ALA A 39 -1.52 6.35 10.03
CA ALA A 39 -1.73 7.75 9.71
C ALA A 39 -2.96 8.01 8.82
N LEU A 40 -3.59 6.96 8.25
CA LEU A 40 -4.77 7.05 7.39
C LEU A 40 -4.63 8.10 6.27
N SER A 41 -3.43 8.20 5.71
CA SER A 41 -3.05 9.28 4.80
C SER A 41 -3.50 9.05 3.35
N LEU A 42 -3.86 7.81 2.99
CA LEU A 42 -4.22 7.44 1.62
C LEU A 42 -5.51 8.14 1.16
N GLY A 43 -6.52 8.23 2.03
CA GLY A 43 -7.75 8.95 1.72
C GLY A 43 -7.53 10.43 1.43
N GLN A 44 -6.68 11.08 2.21
CA GLN A 44 -6.31 12.49 2.00
C GLN A 44 -5.50 12.65 0.70
N ALA A 45 -4.57 11.74 0.42
CA ALA A 45 -3.79 11.75 -0.83
C ALA A 45 -4.67 11.58 -2.08
N LEU A 46 -5.81 10.89 -1.96
CA LEU A 46 -6.85 10.80 -2.98
C LEU A 46 -7.72 12.08 -3.07
N GLY A 47 -7.53 13.05 -2.19
CA GLY A 47 -8.31 14.31 -2.17
C GLY A 47 -9.61 14.22 -1.38
N LEU A 48 -9.82 13.18 -0.58
CA LEU A 48 -10.98 13.07 0.29
C LEU A 48 -10.86 14.00 1.50
N LYS A 49 -11.99 14.55 1.92
CA LYS A 49 -12.10 15.25 3.21
C LYS A 49 -12.12 14.22 4.35
N GLU A 50 -11.69 14.61 5.53
CA GLU A 50 -11.61 13.72 6.71
C GLU A 50 -12.92 12.99 6.99
N ASN A 51 -14.05 13.69 6.92
CA ASN A 51 -15.40 13.12 7.12
C ASN A 51 -15.85 12.15 6.01
N ASP A 52 -15.14 12.14 4.89
CA ASP A 52 -15.41 11.28 3.73
C ASP A 52 -14.57 10.02 3.71
N ILE A 53 -13.58 9.91 4.58
CA ILE A 53 -12.71 8.74 4.70
C ILE A 53 -13.48 7.64 5.44
N PRO A 54 -13.54 6.41 4.91
CA PRO A 54 -14.18 5.29 5.58
C PRO A 54 -13.56 5.00 6.95
N ILE A 55 -14.38 4.56 7.89
CA ILE A 55 -13.91 4.10 9.20
C ILE A 55 -12.99 2.88 8.99
N PRO A 56 -11.80 2.85 9.62
CA PRO A 56 -10.91 1.70 9.54
C PRO A 56 -11.60 0.39 9.94
N LEU A 57 -11.40 -0.67 9.16
CA LEU A 57 -12.02 -1.97 9.43
C LEU A 57 -11.78 -2.46 10.85
N ILE A 58 -10.53 -2.30 11.36
CA ILE A 58 -10.16 -2.68 12.73
C ILE A 58 -10.88 -1.88 13.82
N GLN A 59 -11.45 -0.73 13.50
CA GLN A 59 -12.20 0.12 14.42
C GLN A 59 -13.72 -0.09 14.32
N ASN A 60 -14.18 -0.80 13.30
CA ASN A 60 -15.61 -1.09 13.10
C ASN A 60 -16.06 -2.25 14.01
N LYS A 61 -16.31 -1.91 15.28
CA LYS A 61 -16.67 -2.88 16.32
C LYS A 61 -17.93 -3.68 16.00
N GLU A 62 -18.90 -3.04 15.37
CA GLU A 62 -20.18 -3.69 14.99
C GLU A 62 -19.93 -4.76 13.93
N LEU A 63 -19.19 -4.42 12.88
CA LEU A 63 -18.86 -5.34 11.81
C LEU A 63 -17.96 -6.49 12.31
N ILE A 64 -16.99 -6.20 13.16
CA ILE A 64 -16.14 -7.23 13.77
C ILE A 64 -16.97 -8.19 14.60
N ARG A 65 -17.89 -7.67 15.43
CA ARG A 65 -18.81 -8.48 16.23
C ARG A 65 -19.73 -9.34 15.35
N GLU A 66 -20.30 -8.76 14.30
CA GLU A 66 -21.17 -9.47 13.35
C GLU A 66 -20.46 -10.65 12.69
N ARG A 67 -19.19 -10.46 12.27
CA ARG A 67 -18.48 -11.43 11.43
C ARG A 67 -17.62 -12.42 12.19
N VAL A 68 -17.05 -12.02 13.30
CA VAL A 68 -16.12 -12.84 14.10
C VAL A 68 -16.79 -13.39 15.36
N GLY A 69 -17.84 -12.73 15.86
CA GLY A 69 -18.57 -13.12 17.07
C GLY A 69 -17.95 -12.56 18.35
N GLU A 70 -18.68 -12.73 19.45
CA GLU A 70 -18.24 -12.46 20.83
C GLU A 70 -18.06 -13.78 21.59
N GLY A 71 -16.85 -14.01 22.10
CA GLY A 71 -16.55 -15.19 22.95
C GLY A 71 -16.04 -16.41 22.17
N PHE A 72 -16.81 -16.98 21.26
CA PHE A 72 -16.33 -18.02 20.32
C PHE A 72 -16.02 -17.39 18.99
N PHE A 73 -14.73 -17.29 18.65
CA PHE A 73 -14.28 -16.63 17.44
C PHE A 73 -14.42 -17.52 16.19
N GLN A 74 -15.06 -17.00 15.15
CA GLN A 74 -14.99 -17.61 13.83
C GLN A 74 -13.59 -17.38 13.24
N ILE A 75 -12.87 -18.46 13.01
CA ILE A 75 -11.51 -18.41 12.42
C ILE A 75 -11.56 -17.98 10.95
N ASN A 76 -12.61 -18.35 10.22
CA ASN A 76 -12.86 -17.98 8.83
C ASN A 76 -14.19 -17.20 8.72
N PRO A 77 -14.19 -15.90 9.04
CA PRO A 77 -15.40 -15.09 8.91
C PRO A 77 -15.76 -14.90 7.43
N LYS A 78 -17.08 -14.80 7.16
CA LYS A 78 -17.59 -14.48 5.83
C LYS A 78 -17.27 -13.02 5.49
N VAL A 79 -16.61 -12.78 4.34
CA VAL A 79 -16.07 -11.46 3.95
C VAL A 79 -16.35 -11.08 2.50
N ASP A 80 -17.03 -11.92 1.75
CA ASP A 80 -17.30 -11.78 0.32
C ASP A 80 -18.06 -10.48 -0.05
N ASP A 81 -18.95 -10.01 0.85
CA ASP A 81 -19.72 -8.80 0.68
C ASP A 81 -19.05 -7.53 1.25
N LEU A 82 -17.95 -7.68 1.99
CA LEU A 82 -17.28 -6.55 2.66
C LEU A 82 -16.65 -5.55 1.67
N PRO A 83 -16.00 -5.97 0.58
CA PRO A 83 -15.44 -5.02 -0.38
C PRO A 83 -16.45 -3.99 -0.87
N ASP A 84 -17.68 -4.41 -1.13
CA ASP A 84 -18.73 -3.49 -1.59
C ASP A 84 -19.37 -2.67 -0.45
N LYS A 85 -19.39 -3.21 0.77
CA LYS A 85 -19.97 -2.53 1.94
C LYS A 85 -19.09 -1.43 2.53
N ILE A 86 -17.78 -1.64 2.57
CA ILE A 86 -16.86 -0.76 3.30
C ILE A 86 -15.86 -0.01 2.41
N SER A 87 -15.84 -0.28 1.09
CA SER A 87 -15.05 0.52 0.18
C SER A 87 -15.76 1.80 -0.23
N LYS A 88 -14.99 2.83 -0.56
CA LYS A 88 -15.45 4.07 -1.15
C LYS A 88 -14.97 4.16 -2.59
N GLN A 89 -15.86 4.53 -3.50
CA GLN A 89 -15.49 4.84 -4.88
C GLN A 89 -14.90 6.25 -4.94
N VAL A 90 -13.73 6.38 -5.54
CA VAL A 90 -13.05 7.67 -5.79
C VAL A 90 -12.63 7.70 -7.26
N GLY A 91 -13.40 8.39 -8.09
CA GLY A 91 -13.24 8.31 -9.55
C GLY A 91 -13.39 6.86 -10.03
N ASN A 92 -12.37 6.35 -10.70
CA ASN A 92 -12.31 4.96 -11.19
C ASN A 92 -11.59 4.00 -10.21
N LEU A 93 -11.28 4.46 -9.00
CA LEU A 93 -10.62 3.67 -7.96
C LEU A 93 -11.61 3.25 -6.89
N LYS A 94 -11.47 2.05 -6.35
CA LYS A 94 -12.04 1.67 -5.05
C LYS A 94 -10.98 1.89 -3.95
N PHE A 95 -11.40 2.42 -2.83
CA PHE A 95 -10.55 2.71 -1.69
C PHE A 95 -11.14 2.13 -0.40
N MET A 96 -10.30 1.52 0.42
CA MET A 96 -10.69 0.92 1.70
C MET A 96 -9.63 1.20 2.76
N VAL A 97 -10.07 1.47 3.98
CA VAL A 97 -9.18 1.63 5.13
C VAL A 97 -9.22 0.38 5.99
N MET A 98 -8.09 -0.28 6.10
CA MET A 98 -7.96 -1.47 6.95
C MET A 98 -7.55 -1.10 8.37
N GLY A 99 -6.68 -0.09 8.50
CA GLY A 99 -5.97 0.25 9.72
C GLY A 99 -4.78 -0.68 9.96
N THR A 100 -3.97 -0.35 10.96
CA THR A 100 -2.73 -1.09 11.26
C THR A 100 -3.01 -2.39 11.99
N ILE A 101 -2.40 -3.47 11.51
CA ILE A 101 -2.43 -4.79 12.18
C ILE A 101 -1.41 -4.84 13.35
N ALA A 102 -0.88 -3.68 13.76
CA ALA A 102 0.04 -3.58 14.87
C ALA A 102 -0.73 -3.66 16.19
N ASP A 103 -0.33 -4.55 17.04
CA ASP A 103 -0.60 -4.76 18.46
C ASP A 103 -1.22 -6.12 18.80
N ALA A 104 -0.50 -7.16 18.43
CA ALA A 104 -0.68 -8.47 19.08
C ALA A 104 -0.25 -8.46 20.59
N GLY A 105 0.08 -7.27 21.14
CA GLY A 105 0.58 -7.12 22.48
C GLY A 105 -0.41 -6.59 23.53
N SER A 106 -1.51 -5.98 23.13
CA SER A 106 -2.51 -5.43 24.05
C SER A 106 -3.84 -6.18 23.95
N GLY A 107 -3.95 -7.31 24.63
CA GLY A 107 -5.17 -8.05 24.94
C GLY A 107 -6.22 -8.16 23.84
N CYS A 108 -6.41 -9.36 23.25
CA CYS A 108 -7.50 -9.72 22.32
C CYS A 108 -7.56 -9.01 20.95
N ALA A 109 -6.45 -8.69 20.31
CA ALA A 109 -6.42 -8.28 18.91
C ALA A 109 -6.70 -9.44 17.90
N CYS A 110 -7.04 -10.63 18.38
CA CYS A 110 -7.27 -11.80 17.53
C CYS A 110 -8.44 -11.62 16.57
N SER A 111 -9.55 -10.99 17.01
CA SER A 111 -10.75 -10.85 16.20
C SER A 111 -10.62 -9.86 15.03
N PRO A 112 -10.14 -8.62 15.22
CA PRO A 112 -9.89 -7.70 14.11
C PRO A 112 -8.88 -8.27 13.10
N ASN A 113 -7.82 -8.88 13.59
CA ASN A 113 -6.78 -9.47 12.75
C ASN A 113 -7.30 -10.67 11.92
N ALA A 114 -8.19 -11.49 12.49
CA ALA A 114 -8.82 -12.59 11.76
C ALA A 114 -9.68 -12.05 10.61
N LEU A 115 -10.46 -10.99 10.84
CA LEU A 115 -11.28 -10.36 9.81
C LEU A 115 -10.43 -9.75 8.68
N VAL A 116 -9.37 -9.01 9.04
CA VAL A 116 -8.44 -8.43 8.06
C VAL A 116 -7.77 -9.51 7.23
N LYS A 117 -7.27 -10.59 7.85
CA LYS A 117 -6.66 -11.71 7.12
C LYS A 117 -7.64 -12.39 6.19
N ALA A 118 -8.86 -12.66 6.65
CA ALA A 118 -9.90 -13.29 5.84
C ALA A 118 -10.27 -12.40 4.65
N LEU A 119 -10.41 -11.09 4.87
CA LEU A 119 -10.71 -10.14 3.81
C LEU A 119 -9.57 -10.05 2.79
N LEU A 120 -8.32 -9.97 3.22
CA LEU A 120 -7.17 -9.99 2.32
C LEU A 120 -7.13 -11.28 1.51
N ALA A 121 -7.32 -12.44 2.13
CA ALA A 121 -7.37 -13.72 1.44
C ALA A 121 -8.50 -13.74 0.39
N HIS A 122 -9.69 -13.27 0.74
CA HIS A 122 -10.83 -13.17 -0.18
C HIS A 122 -10.53 -12.25 -1.37
N LEU A 123 -10.08 -11.02 -1.11
CA LEU A 123 -9.72 -10.06 -2.16
C LEU A 123 -8.69 -10.62 -3.16
N ILE A 124 -7.90 -11.57 -2.72
CA ILE A 124 -6.80 -12.15 -3.47
C ILE A 124 -7.25 -13.32 -4.34
N VAL A 125 -8.09 -14.21 -3.80
CA VAL A 125 -8.46 -15.46 -4.47
C VAL A 125 -9.49 -15.22 -5.57
N GLU A 126 -10.45 -14.34 -5.36
CA GLU A 126 -11.63 -14.24 -6.22
C GLU A 126 -11.58 -13.16 -7.31
N ASN A 127 -10.61 -12.25 -7.27
CA ASN A 127 -10.65 -11.07 -8.13
C ASN A 127 -9.47 -10.95 -9.10
N ARG A 128 -9.82 -10.74 -10.38
CA ARG A 128 -8.88 -10.27 -11.42
C ARG A 128 -8.42 -8.82 -11.20
N GLN A 129 -8.85 -8.17 -10.12
CA GLN A 129 -8.55 -6.79 -9.79
C GLN A 129 -7.09 -6.59 -9.39
N TRP A 130 -6.63 -5.37 -9.60
CA TRP A 130 -5.40 -4.89 -8.98
C TRP A 130 -5.69 -4.47 -7.54
N ILE A 131 -4.85 -4.93 -6.61
CA ILE A 131 -4.90 -4.52 -5.21
C ILE A 131 -3.54 -3.95 -4.87
N ILE A 132 -3.53 -2.72 -4.35
CA ILE A 132 -2.32 -2.05 -3.92
C ILE A 132 -2.47 -1.71 -2.45
N VAL A 133 -1.57 -2.26 -1.62
CA VAL A 133 -1.57 -2.07 -0.17
C VAL A 133 -0.51 -1.05 0.20
N ASP A 134 -0.93 0.07 0.77
CA ASP A 134 -0.04 1.08 1.36
C ASP A 134 0.31 0.68 2.79
N LEU A 135 1.57 0.36 3.05
CA LEU A 135 2.06 -0.08 4.35
C LEU A 135 2.67 1.08 5.15
N GLU A 136 2.52 1.05 6.48
CA GLU A 136 3.06 2.09 7.37
C GLU A 136 4.58 2.24 7.23
N ALA A 137 5.32 1.14 7.33
CA ALA A 137 6.78 1.18 7.25
C ALA A 137 7.37 -0.01 6.51
N GLY A 138 7.52 -1.15 7.19
CA GLY A 138 8.07 -2.37 6.64
C GLY A 138 7.01 -3.44 6.42
N VAL A 139 7.46 -4.62 6.06
CA VAL A 139 6.59 -5.79 5.83
C VAL A 139 6.24 -6.53 7.11
N GLU A 140 6.81 -6.14 8.25
CA GLU A 140 6.62 -6.77 9.56
C GLU A 140 5.15 -6.77 9.98
N HIS A 141 4.46 -5.68 9.67
CA HIS A 141 3.04 -5.48 10.00
C HIS A 141 2.09 -6.34 9.17
N LEU A 142 2.51 -6.81 7.99
CA LEU A 142 1.69 -7.72 7.19
C LEU A 142 1.53 -9.10 7.85
N GLY A 143 2.43 -9.47 8.75
CA GLY A 143 2.46 -10.81 9.32
C GLY A 143 2.67 -11.90 8.25
N ARG A 144 3.12 -13.10 8.65
CA ARG A 144 3.39 -14.20 7.72
C ARG A 144 2.16 -14.58 6.88
N GLY A 145 0.97 -14.50 7.46
CA GLY A 145 -0.27 -14.89 6.77
C GLY A 145 -0.80 -13.90 5.74
N THR A 146 -0.28 -12.67 5.67
CA THR A 146 -0.72 -11.66 4.69
C THR A 146 0.24 -11.55 3.52
N ILE A 147 1.54 -11.70 3.78
CA ILE A 147 2.57 -11.66 2.73
C ILE A 147 2.41 -12.78 1.71
N GLU A 148 1.96 -13.96 2.13
CA GLU A 148 1.72 -15.11 1.24
C GLU A 148 0.76 -14.77 0.09
N TYR A 149 0.01 -13.70 0.25
CA TYR A 149 -0.99 -13.28 -0.72
C TYR A 149 -0.57 -12.09 -1.59
N VAL A 150 0.61 -11.59 -1.46
CA VAL A 150 1.13 -10.47 -2.24
C VAL A 150 2.01 -10.98 -3.37
N ASP A 151 1.73 -10.54 -4.61
CA ASP A 151 2.48 -10.97 -5.80
C ASP A 151 3.82 -10.25 -5.94
N GLY A 152 3.94 -9.02 -5.41
CA GLY A 152 5.15 -8.22 -5.52
C GLY A 152 5.25 -7.08 -4.51
N LEU A 153 6.47 -6.69 -4.20
CA LEU A 153 6.80 -5.61 -3.26
C LEU A 153 7.47 -4.45 -3.99
N ILE A 154 6.96 -3.26 -3.75
CA ILE A 154 7.61 -2.01 -4.15
C ILE A 154 8.23 -1.40 -2.90
N VAL A 155 9.55 -1.28 -2.89
CA VAL A 155 10.27 -0.64 -1.79
C VAL A 155 10.60 0.78 -2.21
N VAL A 156 10.11 1.76 -1.44
CA VAL A 156 10.36 3.18 -1.69
C VAL A 156 11.41 3.70 -0.72
N SER A 157 12.40 4.41 -1.24
CA SER A 157 13.45 5.05 -0.44
C SER A 157 13.73 6.47 -0.94
N GLU A 158 14.26 7.29 -0.08
CA GLU A 158 14.92 8.55 -0.43
C GLU A 158 16.43 8.32 -0.71
N PRO A 159 17.14 9.23 -1.40
CA PRO A 159 18.56 9.12 -1.72
C PRO A 159 19.45 9.40 -0.50
N SER A 160 19.26 8.61 0.58
CA SER A 160 20.05 8.72 1.79
C SER A 160 20.54 7.34 2.25
N MET A 161 21.74 7.26 2.82
CA MET A 161 22.27 5.99 3.29
C MET A 161 21.35 5.32 4.30
N ARG A 162 20.73 6.10 5.22
CA ARG A 162 19.76 5.58 6.19
C ARG A 162 18.50 5.04 5.53
N GLY A 163 17.98 5.73 4.50
CA GLY A 163 16.85 5.26 3.70
C GLY A 163 17.16 3.96 2.97
N LEU A 164 18.31 3.89 2.29
CA LEU A 164 18.76 2.71 1.54
C LEU A 164 19.01 1.50 2.45
N GLN A 165 19.61 1.71 3.64
CA GLN A 165 19.77 0.63 4.63
C GLN A 165 18.42 0.08 5.10
N THR A 166 17.42 0.95 5.31
CA THR A 166 16.06 0.52 5.65
C THR A 166 15.44 -0.26 4.49
N ALA A 167 15.58 0.23 3.27
CA ALA A 167 15.09 -0.47 2.07
C ALA A 167 15.73 -1.87 1.90
N ALA A 168 17.03 -1.99 2.15
CA ALA A 168 17.73 -3.26 2.10
C ALA A 168 17.19 -4.25 3.16
N ARG A 169 16.96 -3.79 4.40
CA ARG A 169 16.39 -4.62 5.47
C ARG A 169 14.98 -5.11 5.12
N ILE A 170 14.12 -4.22 4.62
CA ILE A 170 12.77 -4.57 4.17
C ILE A 170 12.83 -5.63 3.07
N SER A 171 13.70 -5.45 2.08
CA SER A 171 13.88 -6.38 0.98
C SER A 171 14.33 -7.77 1.44
N VAL A 172 15.33 -7.83 2.31
CA VAL A 172 15.84 -9.10 2.84
C VAL A 172 14.75 -9.83 3.64
N LEU A 173 14.03 -9.12 4.52
CA LEU A 173 12.95 -9.69 5.30
C LEU A 173 11.82 -10.21 4.40
N ALA A 174 11.39 -9.44 3.41
CA ALA A 174 10.37 -9.85 2.45
C ALA A 174 10.77 -11.12 1.68
N LYS A 175 12.04 -11.23 1.26
CA LYS A 175 12.56 -12.44 0.62
C LYS A 175 12.51 -13.67 1.55
N GLN A 176 12.85 -13.48 2.83
CA GLN A 176 12.76 -14.56 3.83
C GLN A 176 11.32 -15.01 4.06
N MET A 177 10.35 -14.13 3.82
CA MET A 177 8.91 -14.41 3.91
C MET A 177 8.33 -14.94 2.59
N GLY A 178 9.14 -15.19 1.56
CA GLY A 178 8.72 -15.76 0.28
C GLY A 178 8.47 -14.75 -0.83
N LEU A 179 8.50 -13.44 -0.56
CA LEU A 179 8.20 -12.39 -1.54
C LEU A 179 9.45 -12.03 -2.37
N GLN A 180 9.62 -12.75 -3.47
CA GLN A 180 10.82 -12.66 -4.31
C GLN A 180 10.76 -11.51 -5.32
N ARG A 181 9.55 -11.21 -5.86
CA ARG A 181 9.37 -10.14 -6.85
C ARG A 181 9.40 -8.79 -6.17
N GLN A 182 10.45 -8.03 -6.39
CA GLN A 182 10.65 -6.75 -5.72
C GLN A 182 11.14 -5.69 -6.69
N ALA A 183 10.72 -4.44 -6.47
CA ALA A 183 11.15 -3.25 -7.21
C ALA A 183 11.62 -2.16 -6.23
N LEU A 184 12.74 -1.49 -6.52
CA LEU A 184 13.21 -0.34 -5.76
C LEU A 184 12.87 0.95 -6.49
N ILE A 185 12.23 1.86 -5.78
CA ILE A 185 11.97 3.23 -6.24
C ILE A 185 12.73 4.20 -5.36
N ILE A 186 13.58 5.03 -5.97
CA ILE A 186 14.23 6.12 -5.26
C ILE A 186 13.44 7.39 -5.54
N ASN A 187 12.82 7.92 -4.51
CA ASN A 187 12.00 9.12 -4.57
C ASN A 187 12.80 10.35 -4.14
N ARG A 188 12.45 11.52 -4.69
CA ARG A 188 13.11 12.81 -4.43
C ARG A 188 14.62 12.79 -4.73
N ALA A 189 15.03 12.05 -5.75
CA ALA A 189 16.41 11.96 -6.18
C ALA A 189 16.61 12.66 -7.52
N PRO A 190 17.80 13.26 -7.78
CA PRO A 190 18.12 13.75 -9.10
C PRO A 190 18.16 12.60 -10.12
N SER A 191 17.93 12.91 -11.39
CA SER A 191 17.85 11.90 -12.46
C SER A 191 19.16 11.13 -12.69
N ASP A 192 20.28 11.73 -12.33
CA ASP A 192 21.64 11.18 -12.40
C ASP A 192 22.08 10.47 -11.11
N PHE A 193 21.15 10.26 -10.17
CA PHE A 193 21.44 9.56 -8.91
C PHE A 193 22.04 8.18 -9.16
N ALA A 194 23.27 7.99 -8.68
CA ALA A 194 23.96 6.71 -8.71
C ALA A 194 23.66 5.91 -7.43
N LEU A 195 23.03 4.74 -7.58
CA LEU A 195 22.76 3.87 -6.45
C LEU A 195 24.07 3.28 -5.91
N PRO A 196 24.41 3.50 -4.62
CA PRO A 196 25.61 2.92 -4.04
C PRO A 196 25.48 1.38 -3.97
N ALA A 197 26.62 0.70 -4.05
CA ALA A 197 26.67 -0.75 -3.87
C ALA A 197 26.35 -1.10 -2.40
N LEU A 198 25.11 -1.45 -2.14
CA LEU A 198 24.61 -1.87 -0.83
C LEU A 198 23.94 -3.24 -0.95
N PRO A 199 24.47 -4.28 -0.28
CA PRO A 199 23.88 -5.61 -0.29
C PRO A 199 22.44 -5.61 0.22
N GLY A 200 21.62 -6.45 -0.39
CA GLY A 200 20.22 -6.63 0.04
C GLY A 200 19.20 -5.68 -0.58
N LEU A 201 19.61 -4.67 -1.31
CA LEU A 201 18.67 -3.81 -2.04
C LEU A 201 17.94 -4.59 -3.13
N PRO A 202 16.64 -4.28 -3.36
CA PRO A 202 15.95 -4.75 -4.55
C PRO A 202 16.55 -4.13 -5.83
N PRO A 203 16.24 -4.66 -7.01
CA PRO A 203 16.63 -4.05 -8.28
C PRO A 203 16.08 -2.62 -8.41
N LEU A 204 16.93 -1.65 -8.73
CA LEU A 204 16.50 -0.28 -9.02
C LEU A 204 15.60 -0.27 -10.25
N THR A 205 14.36 0.09 -10.05
CA THR A 205 13.37 0.13 -11.12
C THR A 205 13.16 1.52 -11.66
N ALA A 206 13.00 2.53 -10.79
CA ALA A 206 12.82 3.90 -11.22
C ALA A 206 13.36 4.91 -10.20
N ILE A 207 13.58 6.13 -10.67
CA ILE A 207 13.91 7.32 -9.89
C ILE A 207 12.80 8.33 -10.12
N ILE A 208 12.29 8.92 -9.06
CA ILE A 208 11.32 10.02 -9.10
C ILE A 208 12.03 11.26 -8.57
N PRO A 209 12.11 12.34 -9.34
CA PRO A 209 12.70 13.58 -8.88
C PRO A 209 11.82 14.29 -7.85
N VAL A 210 12.31 15.38 -7.29
CA VAL A 210 11.45 16.31 -6.54
C VAL A 210 10.45 16.92 -7.53
N LEU A 211 9.16 16.80 -7.22
CA LEU A 211 8.07 17.31 -8.06
C LEU A 211 7.67 18.70 -7.57
N SER A 212 7.91 19.71 -8.38
CA SER A 212 7.62 21.11 -8.03
C SER A 212 6.12 21.36 -7.90
N SER A 213 5.30 20.79 -8.79
CA SER A 213 3.86 20.91 -8.74
C SER A 213 3.26 20.28 -7.48
N LEU A 214 3.81 19.14 -7.03
CA LEU A 214 3.39 18.50 -5.78
C LEU A 214 3.76 19.38 -4.57
N THR A 215 4.97 19.93 -4.54
CA THR A 215 5.43 20.78 -3.43
C THR A 215 4.53 22.00 -3.28
N SER A 216 4.18 22.66 -4.37
CA SER A 216 3.29 23.80 -4.37
C SER A 216 1.86 23.40 -3.95
N ARG A 217 1.34 22.30 -4.51
CA ARG A 217 -0.01 21.82 -4.23
C ARG A 217 -0.22 21.43 -2.77
N GLN A 218 0.77 20.82 -2.12
CA GLN A 218 0.66 20.37 -0.72
C GLN A 218 0.51 21.52 0.30
N LEU A 219 0.71 22.77 -0.11
CA LEU A 219 0.40 23.93 0.71
C LEU A 219 -1.11 24.28 0.71
N GLU A 220 -1.86 23.79 -0.26
CA GLU A 220 -3.27 24.11 -0.49
C GLU A 220 -4.18 22.88 -0.40
N SER A 221 -3.67 21.71 -0.75
CA SER A 221 -4.43 20.46 -0.85
C SER A 221 -3.56 19.25 -0.48
N SER A 222 -4.16 18.25 0.15
CA SER A 222 -3.51 16.95 0.42
C SER A 222 -3.47 16.04 -0.80
N SER A 223 -4.24 16.33 -1.86
CA SER A 223 -4.30 15.49 -3.06
C SER A 223 -2.97 15.45 -3.81
N VAL A 224 -2.58 14.25 -4.22
CA VAL A 224 -1.37 14.02 -5.04
C VAL A 224 -1.72 13.73 -6.51
N LEU A 225 -2.98 13.86 -6.90
CA LEU A 225 -3.46 13.68 -8.26
C LEU A 225 -3.32 14.95 -9.11
N ASP A 226 -3.46 14.81 -10.43
CA ASP A 226 -3.48 15.90 -11.41
C ASP A 226 -2.26 16.82 -11.35
N LEU A 227 -1.07 16.23 -11.20
CA LEU A 227 0.21 16.94 -11.24
C LEU A 227 0.66 17.22 -12.68
N GLU A 228 1.44 18.28 -12.87
CA GLU A 228 2.04 18.62 -14.17
C GLU A 228 2.96 17.51 -14.67
N GLU A 229 3.65 16.82 -13.75
CA GLU A 229 4.59 15.74 -14.04
C GLU A 229 3.91 14.36 -14.28
N ARG A 230 2.58 14.32 -14.45
CA ARG A 230 1.79 13.09 -14.60
C ARG A 230 2.34 12.14 -15.66
N GLU A 231 2.73 12.62 -16.83
CA GLU A 231 3.28 11.77 -17.89
C GLU A 231 4.57 11.05 -17.46
N ASN A 232 5.41 11.71 -16.66
CA ASN A 232 6.62 11.10 -16.13
C ASN A 232 6.30 10.04 -15.07
N LEU A 233 5.31 10.31 -14.21
CA LEU A 233 4.81 9.35 -13.23
C LEU A 233 4.17 8.14 -13.90
N ASP A 234 3.47 8.32 -15.01
CA ASP A 234 2.91 7.23 -15.82
C ASP A 234 4.00 6.30 -16.38
N LYS A 235 5.11 6.87 -16.86
CA LYS A 235 6.27 6.08 -17.30
C LYS A 235 6.89 5.27 -16.14
N VAL A 236 6.97 5.86 -14.95
CA VAL A 236 7.42 5.16 -13.75
C VAL A 236 6.47 4.01 -13.40
N ALA A 237 5.16 4.26 -13.38
CA ALA A 237 4.15 3.25 -13.10
C ALA A 237 4.23 2.08 -14.11
N ALA A 238 4.30 2.37 -15.40
CA ALA A 238 4.43 1.36 -16.44
C ALA A 238 5.70 0.50 -16.25
N LYS A 239 6.82 1.12 -15.88
CA LYS A 239 8.09 0.42 -15.63
C LYS A 239 8.01 -0.49 -14.40
N ILE A 240 7.38 -0.04 -13.31
CA ILE A 240 7.15 -0.84 -12.10
C ILE A 240 6.33 -2.09 -12.47
N ILE A 241 5.20 -1.89 -13.14
CA ILE A 241 4.31 -2.97 -13.54
C ILE A 241 5.01 -3.99 -14.43
N SER A 242 5.76 -3.53 -15.43
CA SER A 242 6.50 -4.40 -16.34
C SER A 242 7.60 -5.20 -15.62
N THR A 243 8.21 -4.64 -14.58
CA THR A 243 9.24 -5.30 -13.76
C THR A 243 8.62 -6.40 -12.89
N LEU A 244 7.46 -6.13 -12.28
CA LEU A 244 6.81 -7.06 -11.35
C LEU A 244 5.95 -8.14 -12.04
N LYS A 245 5.62 -7.99 -13.33
CA LYS A 245 4.91 -9.01 -14.13
C LYS A 245 5.85 -10.12 -14.65
N LYS A 246 7.16 -9.90 -14.64
CA LYS A 246 8.19 -10.88 -15.01
C LYS A 246 8.46 -11.85 -13.85
#